data_901d0542e3e42e77dc480a0af07e6b1b
#
_entry.id   901d0542e3e42e77dc480a0af07e6b1b
#
_cell.length_a   1.000
_cell.length_b   1.000
_cell.length_c   1.000
_cell.angle_alpha   90.00
_cell.angle_beta   90.00
_cell.angle_gamma   90.00
#
_symmetry.space_group_name_H-M   'P 1'
#
loop_
_entity.id
_entity.type
_entity.pdbx_description
1 polymer ?
#
loop_
_entity_poly.entity_id
_entity_poly.type
_entity_poly.pdbx_seq_one_letter_code
_entity_poly.pdbx_strand_id
1 'polypeptide(L)'
;LEGMPGGMALAVRDFALITLASQLAASFPEQLVFKGGFVLRHVHGLLRFSKDVDATRYEPPEHKLDAEEVAATIRQAGIHNVVRFSPNEPATNSVRSLDFDNIQVIGETFPNSVVQVEISYREAVVDPPIRALVGSPFYEEFEVLVMSIEEMAAEKLRTLAQRLRPTDLADLAVMLRRETAEDANIARLAVTKFELVAKGQANRLDRIERNLKEMADTYDDTVPALFPGAPPYREAMEIAWPRIKPLVP
;
A
#
# COMPACT_ATOMS: atom_id res chain seq x y z
N LEU A 1 -5.92 20.53 1.30
CA LEU A 1 -6.36 19.93 2.58
C LEU A 1 -7.11 20.93 3.47
N GLU A 2 -7.04 22.24 3.18
CA GLU A 2 -7.86 23.24 3.88
C GLU A 2 -9.36 22.94 3.67
N GLY A 3 -10.10 22.88 4.78
CA GLY A 3 -11.53 22.57 4.77
C GLY A 3 -11.93 21.10 4.80
N MET A 4 -11.01 20.17 4.71
CA MET A 4 -11.32 18.74 4.89
C MET A 4 -11.34 18.37 6.38
N PRO A 5 -12.34 17.62 6.86
CA PRO A 5 -12.30 17.05 8.21
C PRO A 5 -11.03 16.23 8.41
N GLY A 6 -10.26 16.56 9.45
CA GLY A 6 -8.97 15.89 9.71
C GLY A 6 -7.82 16.27 8.78
N GLY A 7 -7.93 17.33 7.98
CA GLY A 7 -6.94 17.72 6.97
C GLY A 7 -5.51 17.87 7.52
N MET A 8 -5.33 18.46 8.71
CA MET A 8 -4.02 18.56 9.36
C MET A 8 -3.47 17.17 9.73
N ALA A 9 -4.28 16.29 10.31
CA ALA A 9 -3.85 14.95 10.69
C ALA A 9 -3.46 14.09 9.45
N LEU A 10 -4.20 14.25 8.34
CA LEU A 10 -3.87 13.60 7.08
C LEU A 10 -2.55 14.15 6.50
N ALA A 11 -2.33 15.47 6.55
CA ALA A 11 -1.11 16.10 6.08
C ALA A 11 0.12 15.67 6.88
N VAL A 12 0.00 15.64 8.21
CA VAL A 12 1.07 15.17 9.12
C VAL A 12 1.42 13.71 8.83
N ARG A 13 0.40 12.87 8.66
CA ARG A 13 0.61 11.45 8.33
C ARG A 13 1.27 11.28 6.97
N ASP A 14 0.81 12.00 5.97
CA ASP A 14 1.36 11.98 4.61
C ASP A 14 2.84 12.37 4.60
N PHE A 15 3.17 13.45 5.29
CA PHE A 15 4.55 13.90 5.49
C PHE A 15 5.40 12.83 6.19
N ALA A 16 4.87 12.21 7.23
CA ALA A 16 5.56 11.15 7.96
C ALA A 16 5.84 9.93 7.08
N LEU A 17 4.87 9.52 6.24
CA LEU A 17 5.04 8.39 5.33
C LEU A 17 6.09 8.66 4.25
N ILE A 18 6.13 9.88 3.68
CA ILE A 18 7.17 10.27 2.72
C ILE A 18 8.55 10.21 3.38
N THR A 19 8.67 10.78 4.59
CA THR A 19 9.93 10.81 5.35
C THR A 19 10.43 9.38 5.62
N LEU A 20 9.57 8.49 6.07
CA LEU A 20 9.91 7.08 6.31
C LEU A 20 10.30 6.35 5.02
N ALA A 21 9.53 6.53 3.94
CA ALA A 21 9.81 5.89 2.66
C ALA A 21 11.15 6.33 2.08
N SER A 22 11.47 7.63 2.17
CA SER A 22 12.78 8.17 1.75
C SER A 22 13.93 7.49 2.49
N GLN A 23 13.84 7.43 3.81
CA GLN A 23 14.90 6.82 4.63
C GLN A 23 15.03 5.32 4.41
N LEU A 24 13.90 4.61 4.29
CA LEU A 24 13.89 3.17 4.00
C LEU A 24 14.49 2.89 2.62
N ALA A 25 14.14 3.67 1.60
CA ALA A 25 14.71 3.51 0.25
C ALA A 25 16.22 3.75 0.24
N ALA A 26 16.70 4.76 0.97
CA ALA A 26 18.13 5.07 1.07
C ALA A 26 18.92 4.00 1.84
N SER A 27 18.34 3.44 2.91
CA SER A 27 19.00 2.45 3.77
C SER A 27 18.97 1.03 3.18
N PHE A 28 17.94 0.70 2.40
CA PHE A 28 17.76 -0.62 1.80
C PHE A 28 17.58 -0.52 0.26
N PRO A 29 18.56 0.07 -0.44
CA PRO A 29 18.48 0.22 -1.89
C PRO A 29 18.40 -1.16 -2.54
N GLU A 30 17.60 -1.27 -3.62
CA GLU A 30 17.37 -2.52 -4.37
C GLU A 30 16.74 -3.67 -3.55
N GLN A 31 16.46 -3.46 -2.26
CA GLN A 31 15.91 -4.50 -1.39
C GLN A 31 14.41 -4.37 -1.10
N LEU A 32 13.86 -3.17 -1.25
CA LEU A 32 12.46 -2.87 -0.98
C LEU A 32 11.76 -2.41 -2.25
N VAL A 33 10.63 -3.06 -2.56
CA VAL A 33 9.70 -2.64 -3.62
C VAL A 33 8.44 -2.11 -2.97
N PHE A 34 8.24 -0.80 -3.06
CA PHE A 34 7.10 -0.12 -2.49
C PHE A 34 5.82 -0.41 -3.27
N LYS A 35 4.68 -0.42 -2.57
CA LYS A 35 3.36 -0.73 -3.13
C LYS A 35 2.23 -0.04 -2.38
N GLY A 36 1.00 -0.42 -2.66
CA GLY A 36 -0.18 -0.01 -1.89
C GLY A 36 -0.55 1.46 -2.03
N GLY A 37 -1.19 1.99 -0.98
CA GLY A 37 -1.73 3.35 -0.97
C GLY A 37 -0.68 4.43 -1.11
N PHE A 38 0.52 4.22 -0.56
CA PHE A 38 1.65 5.14 -0.71
C PHE A 38 2.03 5.33 -2.18
N VAL A 39 2.21 4.24 -2.93
CA VAL A 39 2.58 4.31 -4.36
C VAL A 39 1.46 4.91 -5.20
N LEU A 40 0.19 4.54 -4.93
CA LEU A 40 -0.96 5.13 -5.63
C LEU A 40 -0.99 6.66 -5.47
N ARG A 41 -0.63 7.17 -4.30
CA ARG A 41 -0.61 8.60 -4.03
C ARG A 41 0.61 9.29 -4.64
N HIS A 42 1.81 8.87 -4.27
CA HIS A 42 3.03 9.64 -4.50
C HIS A 42 3.70 9.36 -5.84
N VAL A 43 3.41 8.23 -6.47
CA VAL A 43 3.91 7.89 -7.81
C VAL A 43 2.82 8.07 -8.86
N HIS A 44 1.60 7.66 -8.55
CA HIS A 44 0.50 7.75 -9.52
C HIS A 44 -0.39 8.98 -9.38
N GLY A 45 -0.14 9.86 -8.40
CA GLY A 45 -0.81 11.16 -8.25
C GLY A 45 -2.28 11.08 -7.81
N LEU A 46 -2.70 9.95 -7.21
CA LEU A 46 -4.07 9.79 -6.74
C LEU A 46 -4.25 10.43 -5.35
N LEU A 47 -5.44 11.00 -5.09
CA LEU A 47 -5.80 11.52 -3.76
C LEU A 47 -6.12 10.38 -2.77
N ARG A 48 -5.22 9.41 -2.68
CA ARG A 48 -5.32 8.20 -1.87
C ARG A 48 -4.41 8.31 -0.65
N PHE A 49 -4.97 8.78 0.48
CA PHE A 49 -4.23 8.83 1.74
C PHE A 49 -4.00 7.42 2.30
N SER A 50 -2.78 7.13 2.77
CA SER A 50 -2.44 5.89 3.43
C SER A 50 -2.26 6.07 4.93
N LYS A 51 -2.22 4.96 5.66
CA LYS A 51 -1.83 4.89 7.08
C LYS A 51 -0.47 4.24 7.24
N ASP A 52 -0.02 3.61 6.16
CA ASP A 52 1.08 2.67 6.12
C ASP A 52 2.01 2.95 4.95
N VAL A 53 3.27 2.58 5.11
CA VAL A 53 4.23 2.33 4.05
C VAL A 53 4.28 0.82 3.84
N ASP A 54 3.74 0.36 2.72
CA ASP A 54 3.76 -1.04 2.32
C ASP A 54 4.94 -1.29 1.38
N ALA A 55 5.74 -2.29 1.66
CA ALA A 55 6.79 -2.77 0.78
C ALA A 55 6.82 -4.30 0.71
N THR A 56 7.41 -4.83 -0.33
CA THR A 56 7.78 -6.25 -0.45
C THR A 56 9.28 -6.32 -0.56
N ARG A 57 9.88 -7.26 0.15
CA ARG A 57 11.30 -7.53 -0.01
C ARG A 57 11.57 -8.07 -1.42
N TYR A 58 12.49 -7.41 -2.12
CA TYR A 58 12.98 -7.80 -3.43
C TYR A 58 14.31 -8.50 -3.26
N GLU A 59 14.36 -9.79 -3.65
CA GLU A 59 15.52 -10.68 -3.62
C GLU A 59 16.31 -10.89 -2.31
N PRO A 60 16.99 -12.04 -2.24
CA PRO A 60 16.38 -13.36 -2.28
C PRO A 60 15.68 -13.64 -0.94
N PRO A 61 14.68 -14.53 -0.87
CA PRO A 61 13.90 -14.80 0.36
C PRO A 61 14.72 -15.37 1.52
N GLU A 62 15.97 -15.70 1.27
CA GLU A 62 16.88 -16.35 2.24
C GLU A 62 17.38 -15.39 3.32
N HIS A 63 17.40 -14.07 3.04
CA HIS A 63 17.90 -13.07 3.97
C HIS A 63 16.78 -12.12 4.38
N LYS A 64 16.19 -12.38 5.55
CA LYS A 64 15.28 -11.43 6.19
C LYS A 64 16.05 -10.16 6.54
N LEU A 65 15.36 -9.03 6.49
CA LEU A 65 15.89 -7.80 7.05
C LEU A 65 16.04 -7.96 8.55
N ASP A 66 17.10 -7.41 9.10
CA ASP A 66 17.26 -7.30 10.55
C ASP A 66 16.23 -6.30 11.09
N ALA A 67 15.38 -6.75 12.00
CA ALA A 67 14.31 -5.93 12.58
C ALA A 67 14.89 -4.72 13.33
N GLU A 68 16.04 -4.87 14.01
CA GLU A 68 16.67 -3.76 14.72
C GLU A 68 17.31 -2.76 13.74
N GLU A 69 17.87 -3.22 12.64
CA GLU A 69 18.37 -2.34 11.58
C GLU A 69 17.24 -1.50 10.97
N VAL A 70 16.09 -2.11 10.68
CA VAL A 70 14.91 -1.39 10.20
C VAL A 70 14.37 -0.43 11.27
N ALA A 71 14.31 -0.85 12.53
CA ALA A 71 13.89 0.02 13.64
C ALA A 71 14.84 1.21 13.81
N ALA A 72 16.14 1.00 13.70
CA ALA A 72 17.14 2.07 13.73
C ALA A 72 16.95 3.05 12.57
N THR A 73 16.70 2.53 11.37
CA THR A 73 16.39 3.33 10.18
C THR A 73 15.14 4.18 10.39
N ILE A 74 14.08 3.62 10.95
CA ILE A 74 12.85 4.36 11.29
C ILE A 74 13.13 5.49 12.28
N ARG A 75 13.94 5.24 13.33
CA ARG A 75 14.32 6.29 14.29
C ARG A 75 15.15 7.39 13.63
N GLN A 76 16.06 7.03 12.72
CA GLN A 76 16.92 7.95 11.98
C GLN A 76 16.18 8.78 10.93
N ALA A 77 14.99 8.36 10.49
CA ALA A 77 14.15 9.12 9.58
C ALA A 77 13.68 10.46 10.18
N GLY A 78 13.84 10.66 11.50
CA GLY A 78 13.49 11.88 12.17
C GLY A 78 14.26 13.10 11.62
N ILE A 79 13.55 14.23 11.52
CA ILE A 79 14.11 15.53 11.14
C ILE A 79 14.28 16.33 12.42
N HIS A 80 15.53 16.77 12.69
CA HIS A 80 15.86 17.51 13.90
C HIS A 80 14.95 18.73 14.10
N ASN A 81 14.40 18.89 15.30
CA ASN A 81 13.46 19.95 15.68
C ASN A 81 12.16 20.01 14.84
N VAL A 82 11.82 18.96 14.10
CA VAL A 82 10.57 18.90 13.31
C VAL A 82 9.77 17.67 13.67
N VAL A 83 10.34 16.49 13.48
CA VAL A 83 9.64 15.22 13.70
C VAL A 83 10.59 14.15 14.22
N ARG A 84 10.11 13.33 15.15
CA ARG A 84 10.77 12.11 15.62
C ARG A 84 9.86 10.92 15.40
N PHE A 85 10.47 9.79 15.05
CA PHE A 85 9.79 8.51 14.94
C PHE A 85 10.19 7.59 16.09
N SER A 86 9.20 7.02 16.75
CA SER A 86 9.43 6.05 17.82
C SER A 86 8.66 4.77 17.47
N PRO A 87 9.33 3.76 16.89
CA PRO A 87 8.70 2.47 16.68
C PRO A 87 8.45 1.81 18.04
N ASN A 88 7.24 1.26 18.22
CA ASN A 88 6.97 0.42 19.37
C ASN A 88 7.60 -0.95 19.14
N GLU A 89 8.34 -1.41 20.12
CA GLU A 89 8.97 -2.73 20.09
C GLU A 89 8.18 -3.73 20.95
N PRO A 90 8.25 -5.01 20.61
CA PRO A 90 8.93 -5.56 19.45
C PRO A 90 8.11 -5.44 18.18
N ALA A 91 8.79 -5.22 17.04
CA ALA A 91 8.19 -5.43 15.73
C ALA A 91 7.72 -6.89 15.59
N THR A 92 6.63 -7.11 14.90
CA THR A 92 6.25 -8.48 14.51
C THR A 92 7.18 -8.94 13.39
N ASN A 93 8.19 -9.76 13.73
CA ASN A 93 9.09 -10.37 12.75
C ASN A 93 8.72 -11.85 12.57
N SER A 94 7.94 -12.11 11.55
CA SER A 94 7.43 -13.45 11.22
C SER A 94 8.14 -14.03 9.98
N VAL A 95 7.76 -15.24 9.60
CA VAL A 95 8.17 -15.82 8.30
C VAL A 95 7.44 -15.14 7.12
N ARG A 96 6.43 -14.31 7.40
CA ARG A 96 5.57 -13.70 6.38
C ARG A 96 5.84 -12.21 6.18
N SER A 97 6.20 -11.50 7.25
CA SER A 97 6.40 -10.06 7.21
C SER A 97 7.21 -9.55 8.39
N LEU A 98 7.74 -8.36 8.25
CA LEU A 98 8.25 -7.51 9.33
C LEU A 98 7.32 -6.30 9.43
N ASP A 99 6.63 -6.19 10.56
CA ASP A 99 5.57 -5.20 10.77
C ASP A 99 5.89 -4.30 11.97
N PHE A 100 5.81 -3.00 11.77
CA PHE A 100 5.84 -1.96 12.80
C PHE A 100 4.47 -1.28 12.84
N ASP A 101 3.56 -1.79 13.66
CA ASP A 101 2.14 -1.41 13.65
C ASP A 101 1.85 -0.05 14.28
N ASN A 102 2.72 0.45 15.18
CA ASN A 102 2.46 1.64 15.98
C ASN A 102 3.70 2.53 16.08
N ILE A 103 4.15 3.06 14.95
CA ILE A 103 5.25 4.04 14.95
C ILE A 103 4.66 5.38 15.39
N GLN A 104 5.07 5.86 16.57
CA GLN A 104 4.67 7.17 17.05
C GLN A 104 5.39 8.26 16.25
N VAL A 105 4.62 9.17 15.67
CA VAL A 105 5.09 10.38 14.99
C VAL A 105 4.94 11.53 15.96
N ILE A 106 6.07 12.01 16.51
CA ILE A 106 6.10 13.04 17.53
C ILE A 106 6.60 14.31 16.89
N GLY A 107 5.71 15.27 16.70
CA GLY A 107 6.01 16.58 16.14
C GLY A 107 6.21 17.64 17.21
N GLU A 108 7.07 18.62 16.96
CA GLU A 108 7.25 19.77 17.87
C GLU A 108 6.18 20.84 17.65
N THR A 109 5.70 20.98 16.41
CA THR A 109 4.77 22.05 16.01
C THR A 109 3.43 21.55 15.48
N PHE A 110 3.20 20.24 15.45
CA PHE A 110 1.97 19.63 14.96
C PHE A 110 1.50 18.46 15.84
N PRO A 111 0.22 18.07 15.79
CA PRO A 111 -0.31 16.98 16.59
C PRO A 111 0.41 15.65 16.37
N ASN A 112 0.63 14.90 17.44
CA ASN A 112 1.15 13.54 17.33
C ASN A 112 0.24 12.66 16.46
N SER A 113 0.86 11.74 15.74
CA SER A 113 0.16 10.81 14.86
C SER A 113 0.75 9.41 15.00
N VAL A 114 0.15 8.44 14.35
CA VAL A 114 0.63 7.07 14.28
C VAL A 114 0.65 6.63 12.82
N VAL A 115 1.73 5.97 12.44
CA VAL A 115 1.91 5.35 11.11
C VAL A 115 2.41 3.93 11.26
N GLN A 116 2.40 3.19 10.15
CA GLN A 116 2.79 1.78 10.10
C GLN A 116 3.80 1.57 8.98
N VAL A 117 4.66 0.56 9.13
CA VAL A 117 5.53 0.04 8.09
C VAL A 117 5.31 -1.47 8.03
N GLU A 118 4.89 -1.98 6.87
CA GLU A 118 4.74 -3.41 6.60
C GLU A 118 5.71 -3.81 5.47
N ILE A 119 6.63 -4.73 5.76
CA ILE A 119 7.54 -5.31 4.77
C ILE A 119 7.19 -6.79 4.59
N SER A 120 6.56 -7.13 3.48
CA SER A 120 6.13 -8.49 3.18
C SER A 120 7.31 -9.36 2.70
N TYR A 121 7.38 -10.60 3.21
CA TYR A 121 8.30 -11.65 2.78
C TYR A 121 7.60 -12.77 1.99
N ARG A 122 6.27 -12.83 2.05
CA ARG A 122 5.47 -13.90 1.43
C ARG A 122 5.05 -13.61 0.00
N GLU A 123 5.05 -12.34 -0.37
CA GLU A 123 4.58 -11.88 -1.67
C GLU A 123 5.80 -11.61 -2.55
N ALA A 124 6.01 -12.44 -3.57
CA ALA A 124 7.07 -12.16 -4.53
C ALA A 124 6.68 -10.98 -5.42
N VAL A 125 7.65 -10.17 -5.78
CA VAL A 125 7.56 -9.25 -6.92
C VAL A 125 7.79 -10.09 -8.17
N VAL A 126 6.79 -10.16 -9.04
CA VAL A 126 6.78 -11.07 -10.20
C VAL A 126 7.46 -10.44 -11.40
N ASP A 127 7.07 -9.20 -11.71
CA ASP A 127 7.67 -8.43 -12.78
C ASP A 127 8.83 -7.57 -12.23
N PRO A 128 9.83 -7.22 -13.06
CA PRO A 128 10.88 -6.32 -12.63
C PRO A 128 10.30 -5.02 -12.06
N PRO A 129 10.73 -4.57 -10.87
CA PRO A 129 10.21 -3.35 -10.27
C PRO A 129 10.58 -2.13 -11.12
N ILE A 130 9.76 -1.09 -11.01
CA ILE A 130 9.91 0.15 -11.74
C ILE A 130 10.62 1.18 -10.84
N ARG A 131 11.63 1.88 -11.37
CA ARG A 131 12.21 3.03 -10.69
C ARG A 131 11.29 4.24 -10.87
N ALA A 132 10.90 4.85 -9.77
CA ALA A 132 10.03 6.01 -9.76
C ALA A 132 10.58 7.10 -8.85
N LEU A 133 10.35 8.35 -9.22
CA LEU A 133 10.67 9.51 -8.39
C LEU A 133 9.46 9.85 -7.51
N VAL A 134 9.74 10.03 -6.23
CA VAL A 134 8.80 10.54 -5.24
C VAL A 134 9.28 11.89 -4.75
N GLY A 135 8.42 12.87 -4.85
CA GLY A 135 8.70 14.22 -4.38
C GLY A 135 7.45 14.95 -3.95
N SER A 136 7.64 16.06 -3.28
CA SER A 136 6.57 16.98 -2.94
C SER A 136 7.14 18.40 -2.87
N PRO A 137 6.29 19.45 -2.86
CA PRO A 137 6.78 20.82 -2.66
C PRO A 137 7.56 21.05 -1.35
N PHE A 138 7.47 20.10 -0.41
CA PHE A 138 8.09 20.18 0.91
C PHE A 138 9.18 19.13 1.13
N TYR A 139 9.53 18.36 0.09
CA TYR A 139 10.49 17.26 0.18
C TYR A 139 11.34 17.18 -1.08
N GLU A 140 12.64 16.97 -0.93
CA GLU A 140 13.51 16.68 -2.07
C GLU A 140 13.10 15.38 -2.74
N GLU A 141 13.20 15.33 -4.07
CA GLU A 141 12.90 14.13 -4.83
C GLU A 141 13.88 13.01 -4.48
N PHE A 142 13.35 11.81 -4.33
CA PHE A 142 14.13 10.60 -4.12
C PHE A 142 13.58 9.44 -4.97
N GLU A 143 14.47 8.53 -5.31
CA GLU A 143 14.11 7.36 -6.11
C GLU A 143 13.66 6.20 -5.22
N VAL A 144 12.63 5.50 -5.67
CA VAL A 144 12.11 4.27 -5.07
C VAL A 144 11.91 3.19 -6.13
N LEU A 145 12.07 1.93 -5.76
CA LEU A 145 11.55 0.81 -6.55
C LEU A 145 10.07 0.61 -6.19
N VAL A 146 9.22 0.54 -7.20
CA VAL A 146 7.79 0.33 -7.03
C VAL A 146 7.29 -0.86 -7.83
N MET A 147 6.26 -1.50 -7.30
CA MET A 147 5.51 -2.53 -8.00
C MET A 147 4.72 -1.91 -9.17
N SER A 148 4.64 -2.60 -10.31
CA SER A 148 3.83 -2.14 -11.44
C SER A 148 2.35 -2.01 -11.05
N ILE A 149 1.61 -1.18 -11.77
CA ILE A 149 0.19 -0.96 -11.49
C ILE A 149 -0.63 -2.24 -11.73
N GLU A 150 -0.23 -3.03 -12.73
CA GLU A 150 -0.84 -4.33 -13.04
C GLU A 150 -0.60 -5.33 -11.92
N GLU A 151 0.61 -5.34 -11.36
CA GLU A 151 0.92 -6.25 -10.27
C GLU A 151 0.22 -5.82 -8.97
N MET A 152 0.13 -4.52 -8.69
CA MET A 152 -0.70 -4.01 -7.59
C MET A 152 -2.18 -4.36 -7.78
N ALA A 153 -2.71 -4.28 -9.01
CA ALA A 153 -4.09 -4.68 -9.30
C ALA A 153 -4.30 -6.18 -9.06
N ALA A 154 -3.35 -7.02 -9.47
CA ALA A 154 -3.38 -8.47 -9.21
C ALA A 154 -3.34 -8.79 -7.70
N GLU A 155 -2.55 -8.04 -6.92
CA GLU A 155 -2.58 -8.17 -5.46
C GLU A 155 -3.93 -7.78 -4.86
N LYS A 156 -4.57 -6.71 -5.36
CA LYS A 156 -5.90 -6.30 -4.90
C LYS A 156 -6.97 -7.34 -5.24
N LEU A 157 -6.92 -7.95 -6.41
CA LEU A 157 -7.79 -9.09 -6.76
C LEU A 157 -7.66 -10.23 -5.74
N ARG A 158 -6.42 -10.61 -5.41
CA ARG A 158 -6.16 -11.63 -4.41
C ARG A 158 -6.69 -11.23 -3.02
N THR A 159 -6.45 -9.98 -2.59
CA THR A 159 -6.88 -9.52 -1.27
C THR A 159 -8.40 -9.44 -1.14
N LEU A 160 -9.13 -9.11 -2.21
CA LEU A 160 -10.59 -9.14 -2.25
C LEU A 160 -11.17 -10.54 -1.99
N ALA A 161 -10.44 -11.61 -2.34
CA ALA A 161 -10.82 -12.97 -2.00
C ALA A 161 -10.56 -13.35 -0.54
N GLN A 162 -9.77 -12.56 0.20
CA GLN A 162 -9.26 -12.93 1.53
C GLN A 162 -9.82 -12.09 2.66
N ARG A 163 -10.16 -10.81 2.39
CA ARG A 163 -10.55 -9.85 3.44
C ARG A 163 -11.60 -8.86 2.96
N LEU A 164 -12.31 -8.28 3.93
CA LEU A 164 -13.29 -7.22 3.74
C LEU A 164 -12.62 -5.85 4.03
N ARG A 165 -12.09 -5.23 2.98
CA ARG A 165 -11.51 -3.89 3.08
C ARG A 165 -12.01 -3.03 1.90
N PRO A 166 -12.97 -2.11 2.12
CA PRO A 166 -13.57 -1.30 1.05
C PRO A 166 -12.56 -0.56 0.18
N THR A 167 -11.45 -0.10 0.76
CA THR A 167 -10.37 0.55 0.00
C THR A 167 -9.69 -0.38 -1.02
N ASP A 168 -9.74 -1.71 -0.87
CA ASP A 168 -9.17 -2.63 -1.87
C ASP A 168 -9.99 -2.60 -3.16
N LEU A 169 -11.32 -2.48 -3.08
CA LEU A 169 -12.18 -2.27 -4.25
C LEU A 169 -11.96 -0.89 -4.88
N ALA A 170 -11.89 0.17 -4.07
CA ALA A 170 -11.64 1.52 -4.56
C ALA A 170 -10.31 1.62 -5.31
N ASP A 171 -9.23 1.11 -4.71
CA ASP A 171 -7.90 1.06 -5.30
C ASP A 171 -7.94 0.30 -6.63
N LEU A 172 -8.57 -0.90 -6.66
CA LEU A 172 -8.70 -1.71 -7.86
C LEU A 172 -9.48 -0.98 -8.96
N ALA A 173 -10.64 -0.40 -8.64
CA ALA A 173 -11.47 0.32 -9.62
C ALA A 173 -10.70 1.46 -10.29
N VAL A 174 -9.92 2.23 -9.51
CA VAL A 174 -9.11 3.33 -10.06
C VAL A 174 -7.94 2.83 -10.89
N MET A 175 -7.27 1.75 -10.47
CA MET A 175 -6.20 1.14 -11.28
C MET A 175 -6.73 0.60 -12.60
N LEU A 176 -7.87 -0.06 -12.58
CA LEU A 176 -8.49 -0.60 -13.79
C LEU A 176 -8.99 0.48 -14.77
N ARG A 177 -9.23 1.71 -14.35
CA ARG A 177 -9.54 2.84 -15.24
C ARG A 177 -8.35 3.33 -16.06
N ARG A 178 -7.13 3.02 -15.67
CA ARG A 178 -5.95 3.49 -16.38
C ARG A 178 -5.81 2.78 -17.72
N GLU A 179 -5.57 3.53 -18.77
CA GLU A 179 -5.36 3.01 -20.13
C GLU A 179 -4.10 2.14 -20.24
N THR A 180 -3.14 2.37 -19.34
CA THR A 180 -1.89 1.59 -19.27
C THR A 180 -2.05 0.23 -18.60
N ALA A 181 -3.15 -0.02 -17.91
CA ALA A 181 -3.37 -1.28 -17.19
C ALA A 181 -3.94 -2.37 -18.13
N GLU A 182 -3.07 -3.27 -18.57
CA GLU A 182 -3.41 -4.35 -19.49
C GLU A 182 -4.03 -5.56 -18.78
N ASP A 183 -5.27 -5.93 -19.13
CA ASP A 183 -5.98 -7.06 -18.53
C ASP A 183 -5.22 -8.39 -18.67
N ALA A 184 -4.59 -8.64 -19.81
CA ALA A 184 -3.81 -9.86 -20.03
C ALA A 184 -2.65 -9.99 -19.04
N ASN A 185 -1.96 -8.87 -18.76
CA ASN A 185 -0.86 -8.85 -17.80
C ASN A 185 -1.38 -8.99 -16.36
N ILE A 186 -2.46 -8.30 -16.01
CA ILE A 186 -3.10 -8.44 -14.69
C ILE A 186 -3.53 -9.91 -14.46
N ALA A 187 -4.14 -10.57 -15.47
CA ALA A 187 -4.56 -11.98 -15.36
C ALA A 187 -3.36 -12.90 -15.11
N ARG A 188 -2.27 -12.74 -15.88
CA ARG A 188 -1.03 -13.51 -15.69
C ARG A 188 -0.47 -13.34 -14.28
N LEU A 189 -0.40 -12.10 -13.80
CA LEU A 189 0.10 -11.76 -12.46
C LEU A 189 -0.83 -12.30 -11.37
N ALA A 190 -2.15 -12.22 -11.56
CA ALA A 190 -3.14 -12.74 -10.63
C ALA A 190 -2.98 -14.26 -10.42
N VAL A 191 -2.78 -15.04 -11.49
CA VAL A 191 -2.48 -16.47 -11.36
C VAL A 191 -1.31 -16.70 -10.40
N THR A 192 -0.19 -16.03 -10.63
CA THR A 192 1.00 -16.18 -9.80
C THR A 192 0.76 -15.75 -8.35
N LYS A 193 0.10 -14.59 -8.13
CA LYS A 193 -0.19 -14.09 -6.78
C LYS A 193 -1.12 -15.01 -5.99
N PHE A 194 -2.13 -15.58 -6.64
CA PHE A 194 -3.02 -16.56 -6.00
C PHE A 194 -2.30 -17.86 -5.65
N GLU A 195 -1.41 -18.35 -6.51
CA GLU A 195 -0.63 -19.57 -6.22
C GLU A 195 0.37 -19.38 -5.09
N LEU A 196 1.01 -18.22 -5.00
CA LEU A 196 2.01 -17.94 -3.96
C LEU A 196 1.39 -17.80 -2.56
N VAL A 197 0.25 -17.10 -2.46
CA VAL A 197 -0.27 -16.68 -1.16
C VAL A 197 -1.57 -17.37 -0.78
N ALA A 198 -2.37 -17.77 -1.78
CA ALA A 198 -3.69 -18.37 -1.60
C ALA A 198 -3.79 -19.78 -2.21
N LYS A 199 -2.68 -20.51 -2.23
CA LYS A 199 -2.60 -21.88 -2.76
C LYS A 199 -3.68 -22.78 -2.14
N GLY A 200 -4.42 -23.47 -3.00
CA GLY A 200 -5.50 -24.37 -2.57
C GLY A 200 -6.79 -23.66 -2.15
N GLN A 201 -6.89 -22.35 -2.28
CA GLN A 201 -8.12 -21.62 -2.04
C GLN A 201 -9.11 -21.88 -3.18
N ALA A 202 -10.15 -22.66 -2.91
CA ALA A 202 -11.24 -22.92 -3.86
C ALA A 202 -12.25 -21.76 -3.90
N ASN A 203 -13.06 -21.71 -4.96
CA ASN A 203 -14.17 -20.75 -5.12
C ASN A 203 -13.75 -19.29 -4.95
N ARG A 204 -12.62 -18.90 -5.53
CA ARG A 204 -12.04 -17.56 -5.42
C ARG A 204 -13.02 -16.47 -5.86
N LEU A 205 -13.66 -16.67 -7.00
CA LEU A 205 -14.63 -15.72 -7.55
C LEU A 205 -15.85 -15.55 -6.65
N ASP A 206 -16.42 -16.65 -6.14
CA ASP A 206 -17.58 -16.61 -5.23
C ASP A 206 -17.24 -15.87 -3.92
N ARG A 207 -16.01 -16.04 -3.44
CA ARG A 207 -15.52 -15.32 -2.24
C ARG A 207 -15.39 -13.83 -2.51
N ILE A 208 -14.84 -13.43 -3.65
CA ILE A 208 -14.77 -12.02 -4.06
C ILE A 208 -16.18 -11.44 -4.16
N GLU A 209 -17.10 -12.14 -4.86
CA GLU A 209 -18.48 -11.67 -5.02
C GLU A 209 -19.18 -11.46 -3.68
N ARG A 210 -19.05 -12.41 -2.76
CA ARG A 210 -19.58 -12.28 -1.40
C ARG A 210 -18.97 -11.09 -0.67
N ASN A 211 -17.64 -10.99 -0.66
CA ASN A 211 -16.95 -9.90 0.03
C ASN A 211 -17.32 -8.53 -0.53
N LEU A 212 -17.47 -8.41 -1.86
CA LEU A 212 -17.93 -7.19 -2.50
C LEU A 212 -19.35 -6.81 -2.07
N LYS A 213 -20.27 -7.77 -1.99
CA LYS A 213 -21.65 -7.53 -1.50
C LYS A 213 -21.66 -7.07 -0.04
N GLU A 214 -20.85 -7.69 0.81
CA GLU A 214 -20.74 -7.32 2.23
C GLU A 214 -20.13 -5.93 2.45
N MET A 215 -19.29 -5.45 1.52
CA MET A 215 -18.72 -4.10 1.57
C MET A 215 -19.72 -2.99 1.25
N ALA A 216 -20.83 -3.30 0.58
CA ALA A 216 -21.78 -2.31 0.07
C ALA A 216 -22.25 -1.33 1.16
N ASP A 217 -22.55 -1.86 2.35
CA ASP A 217 -23.12 -1.08 3.46
C ASP A 217 -22.11 -0.11 4.11
N THR A 218 -20.81 -0.33 3.91
CA THR A 218 -19.77 0.45 4.60
C THR A 218 -18.84 1.22 3.66
N TYR A 219 -18.90 0.94 2.37
CA TYR A 219 -17.98 1.51 1.39
C TYR A 219 -18.07 3.04 1.31
N ASP A 220 -19.28 3.57 1.08
CA ASP A 220 -19.48 4.99 0.86
C ASP A 220 -19.30 5.84 2.13
N ASP A 221 -19.35 5.22 3.31
CA ASP A 221 -19.05 5.86 4.59
C ASP A 221 -17.54 5.87 4.90
N THR A 222 -16.79 4.86 4.45
CA THR A 222 -15.40 4.65 4.87
C THR A 222 -14.36 5.09 3.84
N VAL A 223 -14.63 4.85 2.55
CA VAL A 223 -13.66 5.13 1.49
C VAL A 223 -13.36 6.61 1.32
N PRO A 224 -14.36 7.54 1.29
CA PRO A 224 -14.09 8.95 1.04
C PRO A 224 -13.16 9.60 2.07
N ALA A 225 -13.12 9.09 3.30
CA ALA A 225 -12.25 9.61 4.35
C ALA A 225 -10.75 9.40 4.05
N LEU A 226 -10.41 8.33 3.32
CA LEU A 226 -9.03 7.99 2.93
C LEU A 226 -8.77 8.21 1.44
N PHE A 227 -9.81 8.23 0.64
CA PHE A 227 -9.71 8.36 -0.81
C PHE A 227 -10.84 9.25 -1.35
N PRO A 228 -10.73 10.59 -1.17
CA PRO A 228 -11.79 11.53 -1.57
C PRO A 228 -12.15 11.50 -3.06
N GLY A 229 -11.20 11.09 -3.91
CA GLY A 229 -11.42 10.95 -5.36
C GLY A 229 -11.85 9.56 -5.81
N ALA A 230 -12.15 8.64 -4.89
CA ALA A 230 -12.64 7.32 -5.25
C ALA A 230 -14.06 7.38 -5.82
N PRO A 231 -14.40 6.49 -6.79
CA PRO A 231 -15.78 6.36 -7.24
C PRO A 231 -16.66 5.85 -6.10
N PRO A 232 -17.95 6.24 -6.04
CA PRO A 232 -18.92 5.63 -5.13
C PRO A 232 -19.02 4.11 -5.37
N TYR A 233 -19.52 3.37 -4.37
CA TYR A 233 -19.58 1.90 -4.43
C TYR A 233 -20.17 1.37 -5.74
N ARG A 234 -21.33 1.90 -6.14
CA ARG A 234 -22.00 1.46 -7.37
C ARG A 234 -21.11 1.61 -8.61
N GLU A 235 -20.50 2.77 -8.75
CA GLU A 235 -19.59 3.07 -9.87
C GLU A 235 -18.32 2.22 -9.81
N ALA A 236 -17.76 2.02 -8.61
CA ALA A 236 -16.61 1.13 -8.42
C ALA A 236 -16.91 -0.30 -8.85
N MET A 237 -18.12 -0.79 -8.56
CA MET A 237 -18.60 -2.09 -9.00
C MET A 237 -18.83 -2.16 -10.52
N GLU A 238 -19.41 -1.13 -11.13
CA GLU A 238 -19.61 -1.05 -12.59
C GLU A 238 -18.27 -1.09 -13.35
N ILE A 239 -17.22 -0.53 -12.79
CA ILE A 239 -15.86 -0.58 -13.36
C ILE A 239 -15.19 -1.93 -13.12
N ALA A 240 -15.19 -2.38 -11.88
CA ALA A 240 -14.35 -3.50 -11.46
C ALA A 240 -14.97 -4.85 -11.77
N TRP A 241 -16.27 -5.04 -11.51
CA TRP A 241 -16.89 -6.37 -11.58
C TRP A 241 -16.83 -7.05 -12.97
N PRO A 242 -17.09 -6.36 -14.08
CA PRO A 242 -16.98 -6.97 -15.41
C PRO A 242 -15.55 -7.43 -15.74
N ARG A 243 -14.54 -6.74 -15.19
CA ARG A 243 -13.12 -7.06 -15.40
C ARG A 243 -12.59 -8.09 -14.39
N ILE A 244 -13.12 -8.16 -13.16
CA ILE A 244 -12.72 -9.14 -12.15
C ILE A 244 -12.99 -10.58 -12.63
N LYS A 245 -14.17 -10.81 -13.21
CA LYS A 245 -14.60 -12.14 -13.63
C LYS A 245 -13.59 -12.89 -14.52
N PRO A 246 -13.09 -12.29 -15.62
CA PRO A 246 -12.10 -12.94 -16.47
C PRO A 246 -10.68 -12.94 -15.90
N LEU A 247 -10.38 -12.10 -14.88
CA LEU A 247 -9.04 -11.97 -14.29
C LEU A 247 -8.77 -12.95 -13.14
N VAL A 248 -9.81 -13.53 -12.55
CA VAL A 248 -9.66 -14.47 -11.41
C VAL A 248 -9.46 -15.88 -11.94
N PRO A 249 -8.31 -16.52 -11.60
CA PRO A 249 -7.96 -17.86 -12.04
C PRO A 249 -8.74 -18.98 -11.33
#